data_a541b3da31c5966d7614fb62dae420b6
#
_entry.id   a541b3da31c5966d7614fb62dae420b6
#
_cell.length_a   1.000
_cell.length_b   1.000
_cell.length_c   1.000
_cell.angle_alpha   90.00
_cell.angle_beta   90.00
_cell.angle_gamma   90.00
#
_symmetry.space_group_name_H-M   'P 1'
#
loop_
_entity.id
_entity.type
_entity.pdbx_description
1 polymer ?
#
loop_
_entity_poly.entity_id
_entity_poly.type
_entity_poly.pdbx_seq_one_letter_code
_entity_poly.pdbx_strand_id
1 'polypeptide(L)'
;MPFIESVKEFLGTDTFLAGGGVATGFIAGDFIGNAVASKLGYEGDKALAVSAITKVATGAGLYAIGMSVRGATLRSFLRFAGIGAVASMILDIIDRIFPAATASTAALKARLKGRNTRRTTPPTRVIRAPQSARPTPVKVEVAKE
;
A
#
# COMPACT_ATOMS: atom_id res chain seq x y z
N MET A 1 16.36 -26.66 23.56
CA MET A 1 16.51 -26.01 22.22
C MET A 1 16.25 -24.52 22.37
N PRO A 2 17.29 -23.71 22.57
CA PRO A 2 17.10 -22.26 22.89
C PRO A 2 16.43 -21.45 21.82
N PHE A 3 16.57 -21.83 20.53
CA PHE A 3 15.99 -21.12 19.42
C PHE A 3 14.44 -21.12 19.40
N ILE A 4 13.82 -22.26 19.73
CA ILE A 4 12.35 -22.40 19.76
C ILE A 4 11.75 -21.59 20.91
N GLU A 5 12.44 -21.53 22.06
CA GLU A 5 12.01 -20.70 23.19
C GLU A 5 12.12 -19.21 22.87
N SER A 6 13.22 -18.78 22.24
CA SER A 6 13.38 -17.39 21.77
C SER A 6 12.33 -17.00 20.73
N VAL A 7 11.95 -17.91 19.81
CA VAL A 7 10.88 -17.65 18.85
C VAL A 7 9.51 -17.56 19.52
N LYS A 8 9.22 -18.39 20.52
CA LYS A 8 7.98 -18.32 21.29
C LYS A 8 7.90 -17.02 22.10
N GLU A 9 9.00 -16.59 22.69
CA GLU A 9 9.08 -15.33 23.42
C GLU A 9 8.92 -14.13 22.49
N PHE A 10 9.55 -14.16 21.31
CA PHE A 10 9.40 -13.14 20.28
C PHE A 10 7.97 -13.07 19.71
N LEU A 11 7.30 -14.21 19.57
CA LEU A 11 5.89 -14.30 19.14
C LEU A 11 4.91 -14.19 20.31
N GLY A 12 5.39 -13.79 21.49
CA GLY A 12 4.55 -13.57 22.67
C GLY A 12 3.43 -12.56 22.37
N THR A 13 2.35 -12.67 23.14
CA THR A 13 1.14 -11.85 22.97
C THR A 13 1.44 -10.35 22.89
N ASP A 14 2.42 -9.88 23.65
CA ASP A 14 2.79 -8.46 23.70
C ASP A 14 3.47 -8.01 22.42
N THR A 15 4.35 -8.81 21.84
CA THR A 15 5.01 -8.51 20.57
C THR A 15 4.01 -8.52 19.41
N PHE A 16 3.07 -9.49 19.42
CA PHE A 16 2.01 -9.56 18.42
C PHE A 16 1.08 -8.35 18.51
N LEU A 17 0.70 -7.94 19.71
CA LEU A 17 -0.12 -6.75 19.96
C LEU A 17 0.59 -5.46 19.54
N ALA A 18 1.90 -5.37 19.84
CA ALA A 18 2.72 -4.24 19.42
C ALA A 18 2.82 -4.17 17.90
N GLY A 19 3.22 -5.27 17.25
CA GLY A 19 3.35 -5.34 15.80
C GLY A 19 2.02 -5.13 15.07
N GLY A 20 0.96 -5.78 15.54
CA GLY A 20 -0.39 -5.63 15.01
C GLY A 20 -0.94 -4.22 15.20
N GLY A 21 -0.72 -3.61 16.36
CA GLY A 21 -1.09 -2.22 16.64
C GLY A 21 -0.39 -1.25 15.70
N VAL A 22 0.95 -1.34 15.60
CA VAL A 22 1.73 -0.48 14.69
C VAL A 22 1.28 -0.64 13.25
N ALA A 23 1.10 -1.87 12.75
CA ALA A 23 0.66 -2.11 11.39
C ALA A 23 -0.74 -1.54 11.11
N THR A 24 -1.68 -1.74 12.04
CA THR A 24 -3.03 -1.18 11.94
C THR A 24 -3.01 0.34 11.95
N GLY A 25 -2.25 0.94 12.85
CA GLY A 25 -2.12 2.39 12.95
C GLY A 25 -1.47 3.00 11.70
N PHE A 26 -0.47 2.33 11.15
CA PHE A 26 0.18 2.72 9.91
C PHE A 26 -0.82 2.77 8.75
N ILE A 27 -1.58 1.69 8.55
CA ILE A 27 -2.59 1.59 7.49
C ILE A 27 -3.71 2.62 7.70
N ALA A 28 -4.23 2.75 8.93
CA ALA A 28 -5.28 3.70 9.25
C ALA A 28 -4.81 5.15 9.06
N GLY A 29 -3.60 5.49 9.53
CA GLY A 29 -3.00 6.80 9.35
C GLY A 29 -2.84 7.17 7.88
N ASP A 30 -2.33 6.24 7.08
CA ASP A 30 -2.14 6.43 5.65
C ASP A 30 -3.48 6.63 4.92
N PHE A 31 -4.45 5.77 5.21
CA PHE A 31 -5.78 5.86 4.62
C PHE A 31 -6.50 7.18 4.97
N ILE A 32 -6.53 7.55 6.25
CA ILE A 32 -7.21 8.77 6.73
C ILE A 32 -6.48 10.01 6.20
N GLY A 33 -5.14 10.05 6.29
CA GLY A 33 -4.35 11.17 5.82
C GLY A 33 -4.57 11.46 4.34
N ASN A 34 -4.51 10.43 3.51
CA ASN A 34 -4.72 10.57 2.07
C ASN A 34 -6.17 10.89 1.71
N ALA A 35 -7.15 10.32 2.43
CA ALA A 35 -8.57 10.62 2.21
C ALA A 35 -8.90 12.08 2.53
N VAL A 36 -8.34 12.64 3.60
CA VAL A 36 -8.56 14.05 3.99
C VAL A 36 -7.91 14.97 2.96
N ALA A 37 -6.66 14.73 2.59
CA ALA A 37 -5.96 15.55 1.59
C ALA A 37 -6.68 15.55 0.25
N SER A 38 -7.16 14.39 -0.21
CA SER A 38 -7.93 14.23 -1.44
C SER A 38 -9.28 14.95 -1.39
N LYS A 39 -10.02 14.84 -0.29
CA LYS A 39 -11.31 15.55 -0.12
C LYS A 39 -11.18 17.06 -0.10
N LEU A 40 -10.07 17.58 0.40
CA LEU A 40 -9.79 19.01 0.42
C LEU A 40 -9.26 19.53 -0.94
N GLY A 41 -9.03 18.64 -1.91
CA GLY A 41 -8.54 19.01 -3.24
C GLY A 41 -7.11 19.56 -3.25
N TYR A 42 -6.31 19.21 -2.23
CA TYR A 42 -4.92 19.61 -2.19
C TYR A 42 -4.04 18.65 -2.98
N GLU A 43 -3.05 19.21 -3.68
CA GLU A 43 -2.07 18.48 -4.48
C GLU A 43 -0.64 18.87 -4.08
N GLY A 44 0.32 18.00 -4.41
CA GLY A 44 1.74 18.24 -4.17
C GLY A 44 2.09 18.42 -2.70
N ASP A 45 2.86 19.44 -2.39
CA ASP A 45 3.38 19.69 -1.03
C ASP A 45 2.28 20.04 -0.02
N LYS A 46 1.18 20.66 -0.46
CA LYS A 46 0.05 20.98 0.41
C LYS A 46 -0.70 19.70 0.82
N ALA A 47 -0.89 18.77 -0.11
CA ALA A 47 -1.49 17.47 0.19
C ALA A 47 -0.63 16.70 1.19
N LEU A 48 0.68 16.70 1.02
CA LEU A 48 1.62 16.06 1.95
C LEU A 48 1.55 16.68 3.34
N ALA A 49 1.54 18.00 3.45
CA ALA A 49 1.43 18.69 4.74
C ALA A 49 0.11 18.35 5.45
N VAL A 50 -1.02 18.39 4.75
CA VAL A 50 -2.34 18.04 5.31
C VAL A 50 -2.39 16.57 5.71
N SER A 51 -1.88 15.68 4.88
CA SER A 51 -1.78 14.25 5.20
C SER A 51 -0.93 14.02 6.45
N ALA A 52 0.24 14.65 6.55
CA ALA A 52 1.13 14.55 7.70
C ALA A 52 0.46 15.02 9.00
N ILE A 53 -0.16 16.20 8.99
CA ILE A 53 -0.89 16.73 10.15
C ILE A 53 -2.03 15.79 10.57
N THR A 54 -2.77 15.27 9.59
CA THR A 54 -3.88 14.34 9.84
C THR A 54 -3.38 13.02 10.45
N LYS A 55 -2.25 12.49 9.96
CA LYS A 55 -1.61 11.27 10.49
C LYS A 55 -1.15 11.47 11.94
N VAL A 56 -0.54 12.62 12.25
CA VAL A 56 -0.14 12.96 13.62
C VAL A 56 -1.36 13.08 14.52
N ALA A 57 -2.40 13.81 14.09
CA ALA A 57 -3.64 13.97 14.85
C ALA A 57 -4.33 12.61 15.12
N THR A 58 -4.39 11.75 14.11
CA THR A 58 -4.93 10.38 14.25
C THR A 58 -4.09 9.57 15.24
N GLY A 59 -2.76 9.64 15.13
CA GLY A 59 -1.86 8.94 16.04
C GLY A 59 -1.97 9.42 17.48
N ALA A 60 -2.01 10.73 17.70
CA ALA A 60 -2.20 11.32 19.02
C ALA A 60 -3.57 10.97 19.61
N GLY A 61 -4.63 10.98 18.79
CA GLY A 61 -5.98 10.59 19.18
C GLY A 61 -6.04 9.11 19.62
N LEU A 62 -5.50 8.21 18.84
CA LEU A 62 -5.44 6.78 19.19
C LEU A 62 -4.62 6.54 20.47
N TYR A 63 -3.49 7.23 20.62
CA TYR A 63 -2.68 7.15 21.82
C TYR A 63 -3.42 7.64 23.06
N ALA A 64 -4.09 8.79 22.96
CA ALA A 64 -4.87 9.37 24.05
C ALA A 64 -6.05 8.48 24.45
N ILE A 65 -6.78 7.92 23.47
CA ILE A 65 -7.84 6.94 23.73
C ILE A 65 -7.25 5.71 24.43
N GLY A 66 -6.10 5.23 23.97
CA GLY A 66 -5.37 4.12 24.59
C GLY A 66 -5.04 4.39 26.06
N MET A 67 -4.71 5.62 26.42
CA MET A 67 -4.47 6.00 27.83
C MET A 67 -5.73 5.95 28.71
N SER A 68 -6.89 6.18 28.12
CA SER A 68 -8.19 6.23 28.82
C SER A 68 -8.86 4.87 28.96
N VAL A 69 -8.47 3.88 28.17
CA VAL A 69 -9.06 2.54 28.17
C VAL A 69 -8.56 1.72 29.35
N ARG A 70 -9.50 1.04 30.04
CA ARG A 70 -9.18 0.21 31.23
C ARG A 70 -8.59 -1.17 30.91
N GLY A 71 -8.86 -1.73 29.73
CA GLY A 71 -8.34 -3.03 29.30
C GLY A 71 -6.88 -2.95 28.90
N ALA A 72 -5.99 -3.70 29.58
CA ALA A 72 -4.54 -3.67 29.31
C ALA A 72 -4.18 -3.97 27.85
N THR A 73 -4.77 -5.00 27.28
CA THR A 73 -4.55 -5.43 25.90
C THR A 73 -4.97 -4.35 24.89
N LEU A 74 -6.18 -3.82 25.04
CA LEU A 74 -6.69 -2.79 24.15
C LEU A 74 -5.94 -1.46 24.30
N ARG A 75 -5.54 -1.14 25.52
CA ARG A 75 -4.68 0.02 25.82
C ARG A 75 -3.36 -0.08 25.06
N SER A 76 -2.65 -1.22 25.19
CA SER A 76 -1.39 -1.44 24.49
C SER A 76 -1.57 -1.38 22.99
N PHE A 77 -2.57 -2.05 22.44
CA PHE A 77 -2.86 -2.04 21.01
C PHE A 77 -3.10 -0.62 20.47
N LEU A 78 -3.95 0.19 21.12
CA LEU A 78 -4.25 1.56 20.69
C LEU A 78 -3.04 2.48 20.79
N ARG A 79 -2.20 2.32 21.80
CA ARG A 79 -0.95 3.09 21.93
C ARG A 79 0.01 2.77 20.80
N PHE A 80 0.19 1.49 20.48
CA PHE A 80 1.02 1.07 19.35
C PHE A 80 0.42 1.48 18.00
N ALA A 81 -0.91 1.47 17.86
CA ALA A 81 -1.57 2.00 16.68
C ALA A 81 -1.33 3.52 16.51
N GLY A 82 -1.36 4.27 17.62
CA GLY A 82 -0.98 5.69 17.58
C GLY A 82 0.45 5.90 17.08
N ILE A 83 1.41 5.11 17.55
CA ILE A 83 2.80 5.13 17.09
C ILE A 83 2.90 4.77 15.61
N GLY A 84 2.14 3.76 15.16
CA GLY A 84 2.11 3.34 13.76
C GLY A 84 1.61 4.44 12.82
N ALA A 85 0.59 5.20 13.22
CA ALA A 85 0.07 6.32 12.44
C ALA A 85 1.12 7.45 12.29
N VAL A 86 1.87 7.75 13.35
CA VAL A 86 2.99 8.70 13.27
C VAL A 86 4.14 8.18 12.43
N ALA A 87 4.44 6.88 12.52
CA ALA A 87 5.49 6.25 11.70
C ALA A 87 5.18 6.35 10.20
N SER A 88 3.91 6.26 9.80
CA SER A 88 3.52 6.45 8.39
C SER A 88 3.84 7.85 7.89
N MET A 89 3.69 8.88 8.71
CA MET A 89 4.07 10.26 8.37
C MET A 89 5.58 10.40 8.19
N ILE A 90 6.37 9.79 9.08
CA ILE A 90 7.83 9.83 8.98
C ILE A 90 8.30 9.19 7.66
N LEU A 91 7.70 8.08 7.26
CA LEU A 91 8.01 7.44 5.98
C LEU A 91 7.66 8.31 4.78
N ASP A 92 6.54 9.02 4.79
CA ASP A 92 6.21 9.95 3.71
C ASP A 92 7.25 11.08 3.57
N ILE A 93 7.75 11.58 4.71
CA ILE A 93 8.81 12.59 4.72
C ILE A 93 10.12 12.02 4.18
N ILE A 94 10.48 10.79 4.59
CA ILE A 94 11.68 10.11 4.10
C ILE A 94 11.56 9.87 2.60
N ASP A 95 10.42 9.41 2.11
CA ASP A 95 10.15 9.21 0.69
C ASP A 95 10.33 10.49 -0.12
N ARG A 96 9.97 11.63 0.47
CA ARG A 96 10.13 12.94 -0.16
C ARG A 96 11.58 13.41 -0.20
N ILE A 97 12.33 13.17 0.88
CA ILE A 97 13.72 13.63 1.00
C ILE A 97 14.68 12.68 0.26
N PHE A 98 14.39 11.38 0.30
CA PHE A 98 15.25 10.33 -0.27
C PHE A 98 14.49 9.45 -1.29
N PRO A 99 14.04 9.99 -2.42
CA PRO A 99 13.23 9.22 -3.39
C PRO A 99 13.99 8.01 -3.97
N ALA A 100 15.32 8.05 -3.99
CA ALA A 100 16.15 6.95 -4.47
C ALA A 100 16.16 5.74 -3.51
N ALA A 101 16.07 5.97 -2.21
CA ALA A 101 16.06 4.90 -1.21
C ALA A 101 14.74 4.11 -1.21
N THR A 102 13.65 4.76 -1.61
CA THR A 102 12.29 4.20 -1.57
C THR A 102 11.83 3.62 -2.91
N ALA A 103 12.56 3.87 -3.99
CA ALA A 103 12.29 3.25 -5.30
C ALA A 103 12.26 1.72 -5.21
N SER A 104 13.10 1.12 -4.35
CA SER A 104 13.12 -0.32 -4.10
C SER A 104 11.86 -0.82 -3.37
N THR A 105 11.35 -0.06 -2.41
CA THR A 105 10.12 -0.41 -1.66
C THR A 105 8.86 -0.17 -2.49
N ALA A 106 8.83 0.87 -3.32
CA ALA A 106 7.77 1.11 -4.30
C ALA A 106 7.71 0.01 -5.36
N ALA A 107 8.86 -0.43 -5.86
CA ALA A 107 8.94 -1.57 -6.78
C ALA A 107 8.47 -2.88 -6.15
N LEU A 108 8.77 -3.10 -4.86
CA LEU A 108 8.29 -4.25 -4.10
C LEU A 108 6.77 -4.19 -3.90
N LYS A 109 6.23 -3.03 -3.49
CA LYS A 109 4.79 -2.79 -3.36
C LYS A 109 4.06 -3.00 -4.69
N ALA A 110 4.60 -2.51 -5.80
CA ALA A 110 4.04 -2.70 -7.13
C ALA A 110 4.04 -4.17 -7.56
N ARG A 111 5.11 -4.92 -7.27
CA ARG A 111 5.20 -6.37 -7.51
C ARG A 111 4.19 -7.17 -6.68
N LEU A 112 3.99 -6.82 -5.42
CA LEU A 112 3.00 -7.45 -4.55
C LEU A 112 1.57 -7.15 -5.01
N LYS A 113 1.28 -5.92 -5.40
CA LYS A 113 -0.02 -5.51 -5.95
C LYS A 113 -0.30 -6.19 -7.30
N GLY A 114 0.68 -6.24 -8.20
CA GLY A 114 0.56 -6.90 -9.51
C GLY A 114 0.39 -8.42 -9.42
N ARG A 115 0.92 -9.06 -8.38
CA ARG A 115 0.76 -10.49 -8.14
C ARG A 115 -0.67 -10.86 -7.69
N ASN A 116 -1.33 -9.96 -6.98
CA ASN A 116 -2.71 -10.17 -6.53
C ASN A 116 -3.73 -9.96 -7.66
N THR A 117 -3.47 -9.04 -8.60
CA THR A 117 -4.37 -8.81 -9.73
C THR A 117 -4.27 -9.89 -10.81
N ARG A 118 -3.13 -10.57 -10.96
CA ARG A 118 -2.99 -11.69 -11.89
C ARG A 118 -3.75 -12.95 -11.48
N ARG A 119 -4.16 -13.06 -10.21
CA ARG A 119 -4.89 -14.24 -9.72
C ARG A 119 -6.40 -14.17 -9.96
N THR A 120 -6.94 -13.00 -10.33
CA THR A 120 -8.39 -12.78 -10.50
C THR A 120 -8.86 -12.65 -11.94
N THR A 121 -7.95 -12.59 -12.92
CA THR A 121 -8.33 -12.65 -14.33
C THR A 121 -8.13 -14.08 -14.84
N PRO A 122 -9.21 -14.83 -15.16
CA PRO A 122 -9.07 -16.07 -15.90
C PRO A 122 -8.40 -15.75 -17.24
N PRO A 123 -7.54 -16.66 -17.78
CA PRO A 123 -6.90 -16.39 -19.05
C PRO A 123 -7.98 -16.26 -20.13
N THR A 124 -8.19 -15.05 -20.61
CA THR A 124 -9.03 -14.81 -21.78
C THR A 124 -8.33 -15.51 -22.94
N ARG A 125 -8.89 -16.65 -23.32
CA ARG A 125 -8.48 -17.41 -24.48
C ARG A 125 -8.71 -16.53 -25.70
N VAL A 126 -7.66 -15.85 -26.16
CA VAL A 126 -7.71 -15.11 -27.43
C VAL A 126 -7.89 -16.18 -28.51
N ILE A 127 -9.14 -16.38 -28.94
CA ILE A 127 -9.44 -17.13 -30.14
C ILE A 127 -8.91 -16.27 -31.29
N ARG A 128 -7.72 -16.63 -31.77
CA ARG A 128 -7.13 -16.05 -32.96
C ARG A 128 -8.05 -16.42 -34.12
N ALA A 129 -8.81 -15.44 -34.62
CA ALA A 129 -9.57 -15.61 -35.84
C ALA A 129 -8.63 -16.06 -36.97
N PRO A 130 -9.03 -17.03 -37.82
CA PRO A 130 -8.21 -17.45 -38.92
C PRO A 130 -7.95 -16.23 -39.83
N GLN A 131 -6.66 -15.96 -40.10
CA GLN A 131 -6.25 -14.96 -41.06
C GLN A 131 -6.84 -15.33 -42.41
N SER A 132 -7.88 -14.60 -42.84
CA SER A 132 -8.45 -14.66 -44.16
C SER A 132 -7.35 -14.39 -45.18
N ALA A 133 -7.24 -15.30 -46.15
CA ALA A 133 -6.25 -15.30 -47.22
C ALA A 133 -6.26 -13.94 -47.94
N ARG A 134 -5.07 -13.37 -48.11
CA ARG A 134 -4.84 -12.18 -48.94
C ARG A 134 -5.36 -12.48 -50.38
N PRO A 135 -6.20 -11.61 -50.98
CA PRO A 135 -6.51 -11.72 -52.38
C PRO A 135 -5.26 -11.41 -53.20
N THR A 136 -4.88 -12.34 -54.07
CA THR A 136 -3.83 -12.18 -55.07
C THR A 136 -4.20 -11.05 -56.05
N PRO A 137 -3.27 -10.12 -56.38
CA PRO A 137 -3.54 -9.11 -57.40
C PRO A 137 -3.64 -9.76 -58.79
N VAL A 138 -4.79 -9.57 -59.42
CA VAL A 138 -5.04 -9.93 -60.81
C VAL A 138 -4.23 -8.97 -61.69
N LYS A 139 -3.26 -9.49 -62.45
CA LYS A 139 -2.60 -8.74 -63.49
C LYS A 139 -3.61 -8.56 -64.63
N VAL A 140 -4.01 -7.31 -64.86
CA VAL A 140 -4.74 -6.95 -66.07
C VAL A 140 -3.70 -6.63 -67.14
N GLU A 141 -3.64 -7.48 -68.13
CA GLU A 141 -2.86 -7.33 -69.34
C GLU A 141 -3.64 -6.44 -70.29
N VAL A 142 -3.19 -5.18 -70.53
CA VAL A 142 -3.77 -4.29 -71.51
C VAL A 142 -3.19 -4.61 -72.88
N ALA A 143 -3.99 -5.23 -73.74
CA ALA A 143 -3.68 -5.39 -75.17
C ALA A 143 -3.73 -4.00 -75.83
N LYS A 144 -2.64 -3.67 -76.53
CA LYS A 144 -2.58 -2.54 -77.48
C LYS A 144 -3.06 -3.04 -78.83
N GLU A 145 -4.03 -2.34 -79.35
CA GLU A 145 -4.24 -2.11 -80.78
C GLU A 145 -4.06 -0.63 -81.10
#